data_fb718fafe96d0e1b4756c2c6d06d9753
#
_entry.id   fb718fafe96d0e1b4756c2c6d06d9753
#
_cell.length_a   1.000
_cell.length_b   1.000
_cell.length_c   1.000
_cell.angle_alpha   90.00
_cell.angle_beta   90.00
_cell.angle_gamma   90.00
#
_symmetry.space_group_name_H-M   'P 1'
#
loop_
_entity.id
_entity.type
_entity.pdbx_description
1 polymer ?
#
loop_
_entity_poly.entity_id
_entity_poly.type
_entity_poly.pdbx_seq_one_letter_code
_entity_poly.pdbx_strand_id
1 'polypeptide(L)'
;MDNYLDAKKNLKSHLTSAEMALRIKDYKEAYLDYLAAGEDSALLATLTLDKKESEMARKLSEEYKASGEECLSKLHLSPAEKEKLKPRKKPKGFCEFIGRDDIKEYLTKNIVEPWKNGTYPEKESLGLLIYGPNGCAKSVLVQSLVHELGATEYYVEPRENFSVYNARNVLSHWDALLKKAEEKNNIVFFFTHAEAYFPKGDDEESKKTVKRFYSILNKERKKIRSKKLNILFVLGTSVPEKVDVSIFEKKFLHPVLFTDIIRIHHPNTLTRKERRKERLINVDIEDPTLLDDLAKATHGFVSKKVSDVCRSLNKRANIYQGDRVRPLLTRERAEKVRKDHPYVPDTTFKEGAEEFEKSLPSNIKVFGK
;
A
#
# COMPACT_ATOMS: atom_id res chain seq x y z
N MET A 1 -11.72 4.27 -2.25
CA MET A 1 -13.05 3.84 -1.80
C MET A 1 -13.08 2.34 -1.53
N ASP A 2 -12.48 1.54 -2.41
CA ASP A 2 -12.41 0.09 -2.22
C ASP A 2 -11.75 -0.33 -0.90
N ASN A 3 -10.63 0.29 -0.53
CA ASN A 3 -9.96 -0.02 0.75
C ASN A 3 -10.83 0.32 1.97
N TYR A 4 -11.61 1.41 1.93
CA TYR A 4 -12.53 1.76 3.02
C TYR A 4 -13.71 0.80 3.10
N LEU A 5 -14.31 0.48 1.94
CA LEU A 5 -15.43 -0.48 1.87
C LEU A 5 -14.96 -1.89 2.24
N ASP A 6 -13.78 -2.29 1.78
CA ASP A 6 -13.17 -3.58 2.13
C ASP A 6 -12.87 -3.66 3.64
N ALA A 7 -12.28 -2.61 4.23
CA ALA A 7 -12.03 -2.57 5.67
C ALA A 7 -13.34 -2.63 6.47
N LYS A 8 -14.38 -1.91 6.03
CA LYS A 8 -15.72 -1.94 6.67
C LYS A 8 -16.39 -3.31 6.55
N LYS A 9 -16.25 -3.97 5.40
CA LYS A 9 -16.76 -5.33 5.18
C LYS A 9 -16.01 -6.36 6.03
N ASN A 10 -14.69 -6.27 6.08
CA ASN A 10 -13.85 -7.14 6.89
C ASN A 10 -14.16 -6.97 8.38
N LEU A 11 -14.24 -5.75 8.88
CA LEU A 11 -14.62 -5.44 10.25
C LEU A 11 -15.94 -6.10 10.62
N LYS A 12 -16.97 -5.95 9.79
CA LYS A 12 -18.28 -6.59 10.03
C LYS A 12 -18.16 -8.12 10.06
N SER A 13 -17.37 -8.70 9.15
CA SER A 13 -17.15 -10.15 9.09
C SER A 13 -16.45 -10.66 10.34
N HIS A 14 -15.39 -10.00 10.80
CA HIS A 14 -14.65 -10.39 12.00
C HIS A 14 -15.50 -10.25 13.26
N LEU A 15 -16.29 -9.19 13.40
CA LEU A 15 -17.19 -9.04 14.55
C LEU A 15 -18.24 -10.14 14.58
N THR A 16 -18.86 -10.48 13.45
CA THR A 16 -19.84 -11.56 13.38
C THR A 16 -19.20 -12.91 13.74
N SER A 17 -17.99 -13.17 13.27
CA SER A 17 -17.22 -14.38 13.61
C SER A 17 -16.87 -14.44 15.09
N ALA A 18 -16.40 -13.33 15.68
CA ALA A 18 -16.08 -13.24 17.09
C ALA A 18 -17.31 -13.52 17.99
N GLU A 19 -18.47 -12.92 17.64
CA GLU A 19 -19.72 -13.18 18.36
C GLU A 19 -20.16 -14.64 18.27
N MET A 20 -20.03 -15.28 17.10
CA MET A 20 -20.31 -16.70 16.94
C MET A 20 -19.37 -17.56 17.76
N ALA A 21 -18.08 -17.26 17.76
CA ALA A 21 -17.07 -17.98 18.54
C ALA A 21 -17.36 -17.86 20.06
N LEU A 22 -17.78 -16.69 20.55
CA LEU A 22 -18.19 -16.50 21.94
C LEU A 22 -19.41 -17.35 22.33
N ARG A 23 -20.41 -17.47 21.43
CA ARG A 23 -21.60 -18.30 21.69
C ARG A 23 -21.27 -19.76 21.91
N ILE A 24 -20.26 -20.28 21.20
CA ILE A 24 -19.78 -21.66 21.35
C ILE A 24 -18.60 -21.78 22.35
N LYS A 25 -18.25 -20.69 23.02
CA LYS A 25 -17.15 -20.59 23.98
C LYS A 25 -15.77 -20.89 23.37
N ASP A 26 -15.61 -20.68 22.06
CA ASP A 26 -14.28 -20.70 21.42
C ASP A 26 -13.58 -19.34 21.63
N TYR A 27 -13.01 -19.20 22.83
CA TYR A 27 -12.32 -17.96 23.21
C TYR A 27 -11.05 -17.68 22.40
N LYS A 28 -10.47 -18.72 21.76
CA LYS A 28 -9.28 -18.56 20.92
C LYS A 28 -9.65 -17.91 19.59
N GLU A 29 -10.68 -18.41 18.93
CA GLU A 29 -11.17 -17.82 17.68
C GLU A 29 -11.73 -16.41 17.94
N ALA A 30 -12.50 -16.22 19.01
CA ALA A 30 -12.99 -14.90 19.42
C ALA A 30 -11.85 -13.90 19.64
N TYR A 31 -10.74 -14.32 20.28
CA TYR A 31 -9.54 -13.49 20.45
C TYR A 31 -8.96 -13.04 19.12
N LEU A 32 -8.76 -13.96 18.18
CA LEU A 32 -8.17 -13.66 16.87
C LEU A 32 -9.05 -12.73 16.05
N ASP A 33 -10.36 -12.96 16.06
CA ASP A 33 -11.32 -12.13 15.33
C ASP A 33 -11.45 -10.72 15.92
N TYR A 34 -11.45 -10.57 17.25
CA TYR A 34 -11.43 -9.25 17.89
C TYR A 34 -10.15 -8.48 17.61
N LEU A 35 -8.98 -9.13 17.54
CA LEU A 35 -7.75 -8.47 17.13
C LEU A 35 -7.82 -7.99 15.67
N ALA A 36 -8.33 -8.83 14.77
CA ALA A 36 -8.52 -8.46 13.37
C ALA A 36 -9.52 -7.30 13.22
N ALA A 37 -10.64 -7.32 13.96
CA ALA A 37 -11.59 -6.22 14.01
C ALA A 37 -10.95 -4.91 14.52
N GLY A 38 -10.08 -4.99 15.51
CA GLY A 38 -9.30 -3.86 16.00
C GLY A 38 -8.35 -3.28 14.95
N GLU A 39 -7.69 -4.12 14.16
CA GLU A 39 -6.83 -3.70 13.05
C GLU A 39 -7.64 -3.04 11.92
N ASP A 40 -8.78 -3.63 11.52
CA ASP A 40 -9.66 -3.07 10.49
C ASP A 40 -10.25 -1.72 10.93
N SER A 41 -10.64 -1.58 12.20
CA SER A 41 -11.13 -0.32 12.76
C SER A 41 -10.04 0.75 12.81
N ALA A 42 -8.81 0.39 13.16
CA ALA A 42 -7.67 1.30 13.10
C ALA A 42 -7.38 1.74 11.65
N LEU A 43 -7.51 0.85 10.67
CA LEU A 43 -7.38 1.15 9.26
C LEU A 43 -8.48 2.14 8.81
N LEU A 44 -9.74 1.92 9.19
CA LEU A 44 -10.83 2.85 8.90
C LEU A 44 -10.55 4.24 9.45
N ALA A 45 -9.98 4.34 10.66
CA ALA A 45 -9.60 5.63 11.25
C ALA A 45 -8.56 6.39 10.42
N THR A 46 -7.73 5.70 9.66
CA THR A 46 -6.74 6.34 8.76
C THR A 46 -7.31 6.70 7.39
N LEU A 47 -8.31 5.95 6.92
CA LEU A 47 -8.91 6.10 5.60
C LEU A 47 -10.04 7.13 5.55
N THR A 48 -10.66 7.46 6.70
CA THR A 48 -11.73 8.47 6.75
C THR A 48 -11.19 9.89 6.85
N LEU A 49 -11.81 10.81 6.11
CA LEU A 49 -11.50 12.24 6.16
C LEU A 49 -12.27 12.97 7.26
N ASP A 50 -13.35 12.37 7.77
CA ASP A 50 -14.14 12.94 8.86
C ASP A 50 -13.42 12.71 10.20
N LYS A 51 -13.18 13.82 10.92
CA LYS A 51 -12.46 13.78 12.20
C LYS A 51 -13.23 13.00 13.26
N LYS A 52 -14.56 13.13 13.29
CA LYS A 52 -15.41 12.43 14.29
C LYS A 52 -15.46 10.93 13.99
N GLU A 53 -15.59 10.55 12.72
CA GLU A 53 -15.51 9.14 12.32
C GLU A 53 -14.14 8.54 12.62
N SER A 54 -13.05 9.28 12.37
CA SER A 54 -11.69 8.84 12.67
C SER A 54 -11.48 8.60 14.18
N GLU A 55 -11.94 9.53 15.02
CA GLU A 55 -11.87 9.40 16.48
C GLU A 55 -12.73 8.22 16.99
N MET A 56 -13.92 8.06 16.43
CA MET A 56 -14.81 6.93 16.78
C MET A 56 -14.20 5.59 16.37
N ALA A 57 -13.64 5.48 15.18
CA ALA A 57 -12.97 4.27 14.71
C ALA A 57 -11.75 3.91 15.57
N ARG A 58 -10.99 4.90 16.06
CA ARG A 58 -9.88 4.67 17.01
C ARG A 58 -10.37 4.12 18.34
N LYS A 59 -11.43 4.68 18.91
CA LYS A 59 -12.03 4.17 20.15
C LYS A 59 -12.50 2.73 19.98
N LEU A 60 -13.22 2.44 18.90
CA LEU A 60 -13.67 1.07 18.60
C LEU A 60 -12.49 0.10 18.45
N SER A 61 -11.38 0.53 17.83
CA SER A 61 -10.16 -0.28 17.74
C SER A 61 -9.62 -0.68 19.13
N GLU A 62 -9.63 0.25 20.08
CA GLU A 62 -9.18 -0.01 21.46
C GLU A 62 -10.15 -0.93 22.18
N GLU A 63 -11.45 -0.73 22.02
CA GLU A 63 -12.49 -1.58 22.62
C GLU A 63 -12.41 -3.03 22.11
N TYR A 64 -12.22 -3.23 20.80
CA TYR A 64 -12.07 -4.58 20.24
C TYR A 64 -10.79 -5.27 20.72
N LYS A 65 -9.69 -4.54 20.85
CA LYS A 65 -8.46 -5.10 21.43
C LYS A 65 -8.66 -5.50 22.90
N ALA A 66 -9.36 -4.69 23.68
CA ALA A 66 -9.67 -5.03 25.07
C ALA A 66 -10.57 -6.28 25.16
N SER A 67 -11.59 -6.40 24.28
CA SER A 67 -12.44 -7.59 24.19
C SER A 67 -11.62 -8.85 23.82
N GLY A 68 -10.65 -8.69 22.92
CA GLY A 68 -9.70 -9.76 22.59
C GLY A 68 -8.87 -10.19 23.81
N GLU A 69 -8.27 -9.25 24.53
CA GLU A 69 -7.48 -9.58 25.74
C GLU A 69 -8.35 -10.26 26.81
N GLU A 70 -9.62 -9.89 26.95
CA GLU A 70 -10.55 -10.60 27.83
C GLU A 70 -10.74 -12.06 27.39
N CYS A 71 -10.92 -12.32 26.10
CA CYS A 71 -11.00 -13.68 25.57
C CYS A 71 -9.69 -14.45 25.82
N LEU A 72 -8.54 -13.83 25.63
CA LEU A 72 -7.23 -14.43 25.92
C LEU A 72 -7.08 -14.78 27.41
N SER A 73 -7.65 -13.98 28.31
CA SER A 73 -7.61 -14.25 29.75
C SER A 73 -8.37 -15.52 30.13
N LYS A 74 -9.46 -15.82 29.43
CA LYS A 74 -10.32 -17.00 29.64
C LYS A 74 -9.71 -18.30 29.10
N LEU A 75 -8.62 -18.23 28.33
CA LEU A 75 -7.91 -19.41 27.87
C LEU A 75 -7.03 -19.99 28.99
N HIS A 76 -7.20 -21.27 29.26
CA HIS A 76 -6.38 -22.04 30.21
C HIS A 76 -5.02 -22.42 29.62
N LEU A 77 -4.25 -21.42 29.19
CA LEU A 77 -2.91 -21.56 28.61
C LEU A 77 -1.88 -20.96 29.54
N SER A 78 -0.68 -21.54 29.51
CA SER A 78 0.47 -20.95 30.19
C SER A 78 0.83 -19.56 29.63
N PRO A 79 1.52 -18.69 30.37
CA PRO A 79 1.96 -17.39 29.88
C PRO A 79 2.78 -17.48 28.58
N ALA A 80 3.63 -18.50 28.43
CA ALA A 80 4.43 -18.72 27.23
C ALA A 80 3.57 -19.12 26.01
N GLU A 81 2.49 -19.86 26.21
CA GLU A 81 1.54 -20.22 25.14
C GLU A 81 0.66 -19.04 24.75
N LYS A 82 0.20 -18.23 25.72
CA LYS A 82 -0.52 -16.98 25.46
C LYS A 82 0.33 -16.00 24.64
N GLU A 83 1.62 -15.88 24.95
CA GLU A 83 2.53 -15.03 24.18
C GLU A 83 2.71 -15.51 22.73
N LYS A 84 2.68 -16.84 22.49
CA LYS A 84 2.71 -17.40 21.12
C LYS A 84 1.44 -17.13 20.33
N LEU A 85 0.30 -16.91 20.96
CA LEU A 85 -0.95 -16.53 20.31
C LEU A 85 -0.95 -15.07 19.85
N LYS A 86 -0.21 -14.20 20.56
CA LYS A 86 -0.15 -12.78 20.18
C LYS A 86 0.45 -12.62 18.80
N PRO A 87 -0.17 -11.79 17.94
CA PRO A 87 0.38 -11.48 16.63
C PRO A 87 1.80 -10.94 16.77
N ARG A 88 2.74 -11.49 16.02
CA ARG A 88 4.09 -10.91 15.96
C ARG A 88 3.99 -9.53 15.32
N LYS A 89 4.53 -8.51 16.00
CA LYS A 89 4.61 -7.16 15.43
C LYS A 89 5.39 -7.21 14.12
N LYS A 90 4.76 -6.76 13.05
CA LYS A 90 5.44 -6.63 11.77
C LYS A 90 6.36 -5.41 11.82
N PRO A 91 7.58 -5.51 11.29
CA PRO A 91 8.44 -4.35 11.16
C PRO A 91 7.76 -3.32 10.24
N LYS A 92 7.92 -2.04 10.57
CA LYS A 92 7.41 -0.92 9.76
C LYS A 92 8.51 -0.33 8.89
N GLY A 93 8.13 0.46 7.89
CA GLY A 93 9.06 1.09 7.00
C GLY A 93 9.46 0.19 5.83
N PHE A 94 10.66 0.35 5.29
CA PHE A 94 11.11 -0.40 4.11
C PHE A 94 11.19 -1.92 4.31
N CYS A 95 11.13 -2.41 5.54
CA CYS A 95 10.98 -3.84 5.82
C CYS A 95 9.64 -4.41 5.36
N GLU A 96 8.60 -3.58 5.22
CA GLU A 96 7.29 -4.00 4.71
C GLU A 96 7.31 -4.24 3.19
N PHE A 97 8.16 -3.51 2.47
CA PHE A 97 8.37 -3.68 1.03
C PHE A 97 9.48 -4.69 0.76
N ILE A 98 9.12 -5.95 0.63
CA ILE A 98 10.07 -7.05 0.49
C ILE A 98 10.69 -7.07 -0.90
N GLY A 99 12.02 -7.23 -0.93
CA GLY A 99 12.84 -7.23 -2.14
C GLY A 99 13.13 -5.82 -2.66
N ARG A 100 13.82 -5.72 -3.79
CA ARG A 100 14.17 -4.47 -4.46
C ARG A 100 14.95 -3.51 -3.56
N ASP A 101 16.03 -3.98 -2.98
CA ASP A 101 16.90 -3.18 -2.11
C ASP A 101 17.52 -2.00 -2.85
N ASP A 102 17.73 -2.15 -4.16
CA ASP A 102 18.12 -1.08 -5.08
C ASP A 102 17.17 0.13 -5.04
N ILE A 103 15.86 -0.11 -5.04
CA ILE A 103 14.85 0.96 -4.93
C ILE A 103 14.87 1.57 -3.54
N LYS A 104 15.01 0.76 -2.49
CA LYS A 104 15.05 1.24 -1.10
C LYS A 104 16.27 2.13 -0.87
N GLU A 105 17.44 1.72 -1.32
CA GLU A 105 18.67 2.51 -1.23
C GLU A 105 18.52 3.83 -1.98
N TYR A 106 17.97 3.78 -3.20
CA TYR A 106 17.70 4.97 -3.98
C TYR A 106 16.78 5.95 -3.26
N LEU A 107 15.64 5.46 -2.71
CA LEU A 107 14.69 6.28 -1.96
C LEU A 107 15.30 6.82 -0.66
N THR A 108 16.10 6.00 0.03
CA THR A 108 16.81 6.43 1.24
C THR A 108 17.71 7.61 0.95
N LYS A 109 18.59 7.49 -0.03
CA LYS A 109 19.57 8.53 -0.38
C LYS A 109 18.92 9.80 -0.93
N ASN A 110 17.91 9.66 -1.78
CA ASN A 110 17.36 10.78 -2.54
C ASN A 110 16.15 11.46 -1.87
N ILE A 111 15.45 10.77 -0.98
CA ILE A 111 14.24 11.29 -0.33
C ILE A 111 14.35 11.25 1.19
N VAL A 112 14.64 10.09 1.79
CA VAL A 112 14.60 9.93 3.25
C VAL A 112 15.68 10.76 3.96
N GLU A 113 16.92 10.67 3.51
CA GLU A 113 18.03 11.45 4.10
C GLU A 113 17.81 12.97 3.95
N PRO A 114 17.51 13.50 2.73
CA PRO A 114 17.20 14.94 2.59
C PRO A 114 16.00 15.40 3.43
N TRP A 115 14.98 14.54 3.56
CA TRP A 115 13.81 14.81 4.39
C TRP A 115 14.19 14.95 5.86
N LYS A 116 14.92 13.98 6.41
CA LYS A 116 15.38 13.98 7.79
C LYS A 116 16.35 15.12 8.11
N ASN A 117 17.16 15.50 7.14
CA ASN A 117 18.12 16.60 7.27
C ASN A 117 17.53 17.98 6.98
N GLY A 118 16.22 18.09 6.65
CA GLY A 118 15.55 19.34 6.37
C GLY A 118 15.92 20.00 5.03
N THR A 119 16.65 19.31 4.14
CA THR A 119 17.06 19.83 2.83
C THR A 119 16.11 19.46 1.70
N TYR A 120 15.13 18.59 1.97
CA TYR A 120 14.16 18.13 0.96
C TYR A 120 13.37 19.26 0.28
N PRO A 121 12.88 20.32 1.00
CA PRO A 121 12.14 21.41 0.37
C PRO A 121 12.93 22.20 -0.67
N GLU A 122 14.26 22.13 -0.66
CA GLU A 122 15.14 22.83 -1.59
C GLU A 122 15.31 22.11 -2.94
N LYS A 123 14.86 20.84 -3.03
CA LYS A 123 14.93 20.07 -4.28
C LYS A 123 14.09 20.70 -5.39
N GLU A 124 14.56 20.55 -6.63
CA GLU A 124 13.80 21.02 -7.80
C GLU A 124 12.53 20.20 -8.03
N SER A 125 12.60 18.90 -7.79
CA SER A 125 11.49 17.97 -7.95
C SER A 125 10.48 18.05 -6.79
N LEU A 126 9.20 17.93 -7.11
CA LEU A 126 8.14 17.80 -6.11
C LEU A 126 7.94 16.36 -5.64
N GLY A 127 8.47 15.39 -6.40
CA GLY A 127 8.24 13.99 -6.08
C GLY A 127 8.59 13.04 -7.21
N LEU A 128 7.92 11.90 -7.22
CA LEU A 128 8.25 10.78 -8.10
C LEU A 128 7.02 10.13 -8.74
N LEU A 129 7.24 9.44 -9.87
CA LEU A 129 6.29 8.53 -10.48
C LEU A 129 6.68 7.09 -10.17
N ILE A 130 5.73 6.30 -9.67
CA ILE A 130 5.88 4.84 -9.49
C ILE A 130 4.94 4.13 -10.47
N TYR A 131 5.48 3.30 -11.35
CA TYR A 131 4.67 2.51 -12.26
C TYR A 131 5.01 1.03 -12.21
N GLY A 132 4.07 0.19 -12.55
CA GLY A 132 4.21 -1.26 -12.51
C GLY A 132 2.86 -1.95 -12.64
N PRO A 133 2.83 -3.26 -12.91
CA PRO A 133 1.58 -4.00 -13.06
C PRO A 133 0.65 -3.84 -11.86
N ASN A 134 -0.65 -4.04 -12.07
CA ASN A 134 -1.61 -4.08 -10.99
C ASN A 134 -1.23 -5.15 -9.96
N GLY A 135 -1.31 -4.80 -8.68
CA GLY A 135 -0.99 -5.73 -7.59
C GLY A 135 0.51 -5.96 -7.33
N CYS A 136 1.43 -5.22 -7.98
CA CYS A 136 2.88 -5.31 -7.73
C CYS A 136 3.38 -4.51 -6.51
N ALA A 137 2.50 -4.15 -5.60
CA ALA A 137 2.83 -3.50 -4.32
C ALA A 137 3.32 -2.03 -4.43
N LYS A 138 2.84 -1.27 -5.42
CA LYS A 138 3.11 0.18 -5.51
C LYS A 138 2.69 0.92 -4.23
N SER A 139 1.46 0.71 -3.78
CA SER A 139 0.94 1.33 -2.54
C SER A 139 1.71 0.88 -1.29
N VAL A 140 2.18 -0.37 -1.25
CA VAL A 140 3.01 -0.86 -0.13
C VAL A 140 4.35 -0.12 -0.09
N LEU A 141 4.98 0.13 -1.24
CA LEU A 141 6.20 0.93 -1.30
C LEU A 141 5.98 2.35 -0.79
N VAL A 142 4.86 2.98 -1.19
CA VAL A 142 4.53 4.35 -0.72
C VAL A 142 4.29 4.35 0.79
N GLN A 143 3.50 3.41 1.33
CA GLN A 143 3.27 3.29 2.77
C GLN A 143 4.57 3.06 3.55
N SER A 144 5.45 2.20 3.02
CA SER A 144 6.78 1.97 3.62
C SER A 144 7.61 3.25 3.64
N LEU A 145 7.58 4.03 2.55
CA LEU A 145 8.25 5.33 2.48
C LEU A 145 7.65 6.34 3.47
N VAL A 146 6.33 6.41 3.57
CA VAL A 146 5.62 7.26 4.55
C VAL A 146 6.07 6.95 5.98
N HIS A 147 6.20 5.66 6.33
CA HIS A 147 6.71 5.24 7.64
C HIS A 147 8.17 5.67 7.86
N GLU A 148 9.04 5.55 6.85
CA GLU A 148 10.44 5.99 6.95
C GLU A 148 10.57 7.51 7.14
N LEU A 149 9.66 8.27 6.53
CA LEU A 149 9.62 9.72 6.62
C LEU A 149 8.97 10.24 7.91
N GLY A 150 8.29 9.38 8.68
CA GLY A 150 7.44 9.80 9.80
C GLY A 150 6.33 10.76 9.35
N ALA A 151 5.86 10.61 8.11
CA ALA A 151 4.91 11.51 7.48
C ALA A 151 3.45 11.04 7.62
N THR A 152 2.51 11.94 7.36
CA THR A 152 1.09 11.60 7.19
C THR A 152 0.81 11.35 5.71
N GLU A 153 0.21 10.21 5.37
CA GLU A 153 -0.23 9.90 4.02
C GLU A 153 -1.61 10.50 3.74
N TYR A 154 -1.75 11.12 2.57
CA TYR A 154 -3.03 11.45 1.97
C TYR A 154 -3.16 10.68 0.66
N TYR A 155 -4.05 9.69 0.67
CA TYR A 155 -4.36 8.88 -0.50
C TYR A 155 -5.40 9.60 -1.36
N VAL A 156 -5.05 9.88 -2.62
CA VAL A 156 -5.91 10.57 -3.57
C VAL A 156 -6.24 9.63 -4.72
N GLU A 157 -7.50 9.25 -4.82
CA GLU A 157 -8.00 8.35 -5.85
C GLU A 157 -9.01 9.06 -6.76
N PRO A 158 -8.90 8.96 -8.10
CA PRO A 158 -9.91 9.51 -8.98
C PRO A 158 -11.21 8.71 -8.82
N ARG A 159 -12.34 9.39 -8.75
CA ARG A 159 -13.67 8.73 -8.76
C ARG A 159 -13.99 8.23 -10.14
N GLU A 160 -14.77 7.14 -10.27
CA GLU A 160 -15.05 6.40 -11.51
C GLU A 160 -15.53 7.21 -12.71
N ASN A 161 -16.00 8.44 -12.53
CA ASN A 161 -16.37 9.38 -13.60
C ASN A 161 -15.49 10.62 -13.56
N PHE A 162 -14.19 10.45 -13.81
CA PHE A 162 -13.24 11.56 -13.81
C PHE A 162 -13.44 12.45 -15.05
N SER A 163 -14.52 13.21 -15.04
CA SER A 163 -14.70 14.35 -15.93
C SER A 163 -14.03 15.60 -15.37
N VAL A 164 -13.85 16.65 -16.17
CA VAL A 164 -13.36 17.97 -15.73
C VAL A 164 -14.08 18.48 -14.47
N TYR A 165 -15.32 18.06 -14.24
CA TYR A 165 -16.10 18.35 -13.04
C TYR A 165 -15.52 17.73 -11.75
N ASN A 166 -14.97 16.52 -11.84
CA ASN A 166 -14.36 15.83 -10.67
C ASN A 166 -12.95 16.33 -10.36
N ALA A 167 -12.21 16.79 -11.37
CA ALA A 167 -10.99 17.54 -11.16
C ALA A 167 -11.23 18.81 -10.33
N ARG A 168 -12.37 19.49 -10.51
CA ARG A 168 -12.77 20.62 -9.64
C ARG A 168 -12.96 20.20 -8.18
N ASN A 169 -13.54 19.02 -7.92
CA ASN A 169 -13.77 18.55 -6.56
C ASN A 169 -12.49 18.13 -5.85
N VAL A 170 -11.55 17.49 -6.54
CA VAL A 170 -10.20 17.23 -5.98
C VAL A 170 -9.51 18.56 -5.68
N LEU A 171 -9.67 19.57 -6.54
CA LEU A 171 -9.05 20.88 -6.40
C LEU A 171 -9.69 21.76 -5.32
N SER A 172 -11.01 21.66 -5.09
CA SER A 172 -11.67 22.37 -3.98
C SER A 172 -11.31 21.78 -2.61
N HIS A 173 -11.06 20.49 -2.53
CA HIS A 173 -10.51 19.83 -1.35
C HIS A 173 -9.00 20.04 -1.20
N TRP A 174 -8.31 20.38 -2.27
CA TRP A 174 -6.88 20.60 -2.32
C TRP A 174 -6.43 21.73 -1.40
N ASP A 175 -7.09 22.88 -1.45
CA ASP A 175 -6.77 24.01 -0.57
C ASP A 175 -6.97 23.65 0.92
N ALA A 176 -7.99 22.85 1.23
CA ALA A 176 -8.21 22.35 2.59
C ALA A 176 -7.15 21.30 3.01
N LEU A 177 -6.73 20.44 2.10
CA LEU A 177 -5.67 19.44 2.33
C LEU A 177 -4.31 20.14 2.52
N LEU A 178 -4.01 21.15 1.71
CA LEU A 178 -2.77 21.93 1.82
C LEU A 178 -2.72 22.78 3.08
N LYS A 179 -3.85 23.32 3.53
CA LYS A 179 -3.91 24.02 4.81
C LYS A 179 -3.59 23.10 5.98
N LYS A 180 -4.12 21.85 5.96
CA LYS A 180 -3.74 20.83 6.95
C LYS A 180 -2.27 20.41 6.81
N ALA A 181 -1.72 20.41 5.58
CA ALA A 181 -0.33 20.14 5.32
C ALA A 181 0.61 21.20 5.90
N GLU A 182 0.23 22.48 5.78
CA GLU A 182 0.97 23.59 6.37
C GLU A 182 1.02 23.48 7.90
N GLU A 183 -0.03 22.94 8.54
CA GLU A 183 -0.08 22.74 9.99
C GLU A 183 0.79 21.56 10.46
N LYS A 184 0.91 20.49 9.69
CA LYS A 184 1.62 19.25 10.08
C LYS A 184 3.05 19.13 9.57
N ASN A 185 3.41 19.86 8.54
CA ASN A 185 4.75 19.96 7.92
C ASN A 185 5.45 18.64 7.51
N ASN A 186 4.79 17.49 7.51
CA ASN A 186 5.35 16.22 7.07
C ASN A 186 4.27 15.41 6.36
N ILE A 187 4.15 15.57 5.04
CA ILE A 187 3.05 14.99 4.28
C ILE A 187 3.52 14.33 2.98
N VAL A 188 2.94 13.18 2.70
CA VAL A 188 3.04 12.49 1.42
C VAL A 188 1.65 12.43 0.78
N PHE A 189 1.51 13.04 -0.39
CA PHE A 189 0.33 12.88 -1.23
C PHE A 189 0.56 11.74 -2.20
N PHE A 190 -0.26 10.71 -2.13
CA PHE A 190 -0.21 9.59 -3.07
C PHE A 190 -1.41 9.63 -4.02
N PHE A 191 -1.15 9.99 -5.26
CA PHE A 191 -2.11 10.02 -6.36
C PHE A 191 -2.07 8.70 -7.10
N THR A 192 -3.12 7.92 -7.01
CA THR A 192 -3.27 6.73 -7.85
C THR A 192 -3.84 7.12 -9.21
N HIS A 193 -3.62 6.28 -10.21
CA HIS A 193 -4.08 6.55 -11.57
C HIS A 193 -3.54 7.88 -12.12
N ALA A 194 -2.20 8.02 -12.16
CA ALA A 194 -1.53 9.22 -12.64
C ALA A 194 -2.04 9.70 -14.00
N GLU A 195 -2.47 8.78 -14.86
CA GLU A 195 -3.09 9.04 -16.16
C GLU A 195 -4.40 9.84 -16.07
N ALA A 196 -5.09 9.84 -14.92
CA ALA A 196 -6.30 10.63 -14.74
C ALA A 196 -6.01 12.12 -14.46
N TYR A 197 -4.82 12.42 -13.93
CA TYR A 197 -4.37 13.79 -13.64
C TYR A 197 -3.51 14.37 -14.75
N PHE A 198 -2.77 13.51 -15.40
CA PHE A 198 -1.87 13.84 -16.50
C PHE A 198 -2.14 12.92 -17.69
N PRO A 199 -3.34 13.01 -18.31
CA PRO A 199 -3.71 12.17 -19.44
C PRO A 199 -2.85 12.50 -20.66
N LYS A 200 -2.34 11.45 -21.33
CA LYS A 200 -1.73 11.55 -22.65
C LYS A 200 -2.84 11.67 -23.68
N GLY A 201 -2.93 12.78 -24.37
CA GLY A 201 -3.93 13.00 -25.43
C GLY A 201 -3.71 14.32 -26.13
N ASP A 202 -4.12 14.37 -27.40
CA ASP A 202 -4.05 15.58 -28.23
C ASP A 202 -5.32 16.41 -28.18
N ASP A 203 -6.36 15.89 -27.54
CA ASP A 203 -7.63 16.58 -27.37
C ASP A 203 -7.53 17.75 -26.39
N GLU A 204 -8.42 18.74 -26.57
CA GLU A 204 -8.42 19.96 -25.75
C GLU A 204 -8.69 19.71 -24.28
N GLU A 205 -9.44 18.67 -23.94
CA GLU A 205 -9.79 18.33 -22.55
C GLU A 205 -8.57 17.79 -21.81
N SER A 206 -7.83 16.85 -22.43
CA SER A 206 -6.57 16.31 -21.90
C SER A 206 -5.56 17.43 -21.68
N LYS A 207 -5.34 18.29 -22.67
CA LYS A 207 -4.42 19.42 -22.57
C LYS A 207 -4.81 20.42 -21.47
N LYS A 208 -6.10 20.71 -21.31
CA LYS A 208 -6.60 21.58 -20.22
C LYS A 208 -6.40 20.94 -18.85
N THR A 209 -6.63 19.63 -18.73
CA THR A 209 -6.45 18.89 -17.48
C THR A 209 -4.97 18.93 -17.04
N VAL A 210 -4.05 18.58 -17.94
CA VAL A 210 -2.60 18.63 -17.68
C VAL A 210 -2.16 20.03 -17.27
N LYS A 211 -2.52 21.07 -18.04
CA LYS A 211 -2.18 22.47 -17.72
C LYS A 211 -2.68 22.89 -16.35
N ARG A 212 -3.87 22.47 -15.98
CA ARG A 212 -4.50 22.82 -14.71
C ARG A 212 -3.76 22.18 -13.53
N PHE A 213 -3.54 20.87 -13.56
CA PHE A 213 -2.79 20.19 -12.51
C PHE A 213 -1.35 20.69 -12.43
N TYR A 214 -0.71 20.91 -13.57
CA TYR A 214 0.60 21.50 -13.64
C TYR A 214 0.66 22.87 -12.93
N SER A 215 -0.28 23.77 -13.23
CA SER A 215 -0.36 25.09 -12.64
C SER A 215 -0.48 25.05 -11.11
N ILE A 216 -1.32 24.13 -10.61
CA ILE A 216 -1.53 23.95 -9.16
C ILE A 216 -0.26 23.45 -8.49
N LEU A 217 0.32 22.35 -8.98
CA LEU A 217 1.53 21.77 -8.41
C LEU A 217 2.70 22.77 -8.45
N ASN A 218 2.81 23.56 -9.52
CA ASN A 218 3.85 24.60 -9.61
C ASN A 218 3.63 25.76 -8.62
N LYS A 219 2.38 26.15 -8.37
CA LYS A 219 2.04 27.13 -7.33
C LYS A 219 2.43 26.59 -5.94
N GLU A 220 2.09 25.34 -5.67
CA GLU A 220 2.41 24.70 -4.39
C GLU A 220 3.91 24.51 -4.19
N ARG A 221 4.66 24.19 -5.24
CA ARG A 221 6.11 24.12 -5.19
C ARG A 221 6.74 25.43 -4.67
N LYS A 222 6.22 26.58 -5.12
CA LYS A 222 6.70 27.89 -4.63
C LYS A 222 6.43 28.05 -3.14
N LYS A 223 5.25 27.67 -2.67
CA LYS A 223 4.89 27.72 -1.24
C LYS A 223 5.74 26.74 -0.41
N ILE A 224 5.91 25.49 -0.88
CA ILE A 224 6.72 24.48 -0.23
C ILE A 224 8.13 25.01 0.02
N ARG A 225 8.75 25.60 -0.99
CA ARG A 225 10.09 26.18 -0.88
C ARG A 225 10.15 27.39 0.05
N SER A 226 9.24 28.36 -0.12
CA SER A 226 9.24 29.59 0.66
C SER A 226 8.99 29.35 2.14
N LYS A 227 8.15 28.35 2.47
CA LYS A 227 7.82 27.98 3.85
C LYS A 227 8.66 26.82 4.40
N LYS A 228 9.58 26.26 3.61
CA LYS A 228 10.40 25.09 3.94
C LYS A 228 9.56 23.88 4.43
N LEU A 229 8.48 23.58 3.71
CA LEU A 229 7.57 22.47 4.06
C LEU A 229 8.08 21.14 3.50
N ASN A 230 7.98 20.09 4.30
CA ASN A 230 8.25 18.72 3.88
C ASN A 230 6.99 18.10 3.25
N ILE A 231 6.82 18.27 1.95
CA ILE A 231 5.70 17.73 1.18
C ILE A 231 6.24 16.95 -0.03
N LEU A 232 5.84 15.68 -0.15
CA LEU A 232 6.20 14.80 -1.25
C LEU A 232 4.95 14.43 -2.04
N PHE A 233 5.01 14.54 -3.37
CA PHE A 233 3.97 14.07 -4.27
C PHE A 233 4.43 12.77 -4.93
N VAL A 234 3.62 11.72 -4.78
CA VAL A 234 3.86 10.42 -5.42
C VAL A 234 2.73 10.15 -6.39
N LEU A 235 3.08 9.94 -7.65
CA LEU A 235 2.15 9.50 -8.69
C LEU A 235 2.28 7.99 -8.86
N GLY A 236 1.16 7.29 -8.94
CA GLY A 236 1.12 5.84 -9.17
C GLY A 236 0.30 5.48 -10.39
N THR A 237 0.82 4.63 -11.28
CA THR A 237 0.05 4.12 -12.43
C THR A 237 0.37 2.67 -12.74
N SER A 238 -0.58 1.98 -13.37
CA SER A 238 -0.39 0.67 -14.00
C SER A 238 -0.50 0.71 -15.52
N VAL A 239 -0.76 1.88 -16.07
CA VAL A 239 -0.88 2.13 -17.53
C VAL A 239 -0.01 3.35 -17.89
N PRO A 240 1.33 3.24 -17.74
CA PRO A 240 2.24 4.38 -17.89
C PRO A 240 2.18 5.01 -19.29
N GLU A 241 1.85 4.24 -20.33
CA GLU A 241 1.69 4.71 -21.71
C GLU A 241 0.58 5.77 -21.88
N LYS A 242 -0.33 5.86 -20.90
CA LYS A 242 -1.42 6.86 -20.86
C LYS A 242 -1.05 8.12 -20.08
N VAL A 243 0.14 8.22 -19.53
CA VAL A 243 0.61 9.40 -18.79
C VAL A 243 1.31 10.36 -19.75
N ASP A 244 0.98 11.64 -19.65
CA ASP A 244 1.66 12.70 -20.41
C ASP A 244 3.09 12.89 -19.92
N VAL A 245 4.06 12.59 -20.78
CA VAL A 245 5.50 12.68 -20.45
C VAL A 245 6.02 14.11 -20.33
N SER A 246 5.25 15.12 -20.74
CA SER A 246 5.62 16.53 -20.63
C SER A 246 5.86 16.97 -19.17
N ILE A 247 5.34 16.24 -18.20
CA ILE A 247 5.58 16.49 -16.76
C ILE A 247 7.02 16.26 -16.34
N PHE A 248 7.79 15.52 -17.13
CA PHE A 248 9.21 15.24 -16.92
C PHE A 248 10.12 16.16 -17.76
N GLU A 249 9.55 16.99 -18.63
CA GLU A 249 10.30 17.89 -19.50
C GLU A 249 10.45 19.27 -18.87
N LYS A 250 11.65 19.83 -19.00
CA LYS A 250 11.91 21.24 -18.68
C LYS A 250 11.54 22.07 -19.91
N LYS A 251 10.38 22.71 -19.87
CA LYS A 251 9.98 23.69 -20.90
C LYS A 251 10.30 25.11 -20.43
N PHE A 252 10.50 26.04 -21.37
CA PHE A 252 10.94 27.42 -21.10
C PHE A 252 10.11 28.15 -20.02
N LEU A 253 8.81 27.85 -19.90
CA LEU A 253 7.91 28.44 -18.89
C LEU A 253 7.54 27.46 -17.75
N HIS A 254 8.00 26.21 -17.83
CA HIS A 254 7.53 25.15 -16.97
C HIS A 254 8.70 24.36 -16.39
N PRO A 255 9.04 24.56 -15.12
CA PRO A 255 10.04 23.74 -14.46
C PRO A 255 9.55 22.29 -14.34
N VAL A 256 10.50 21.35 -14.34
CA VAL A 256 10.21 19.93 -14.13
C VAL A 256 9.49 19.74 -12.81
N LEU A 257 8.35 19.02 -12.82
CA LEU A 257 7.61 18.71 -11.60
C LEU A 257 8.11 17.42 -10.96
N PHE A 258 8.41 16.40 -11.76
CA PHE A 258 8.85 15.09 -11.33
C PHE A 258 10.14 14.71 -12.04
N THR A 259 11.14 14.29 -11.29
CA THR A 259 12.44 13.87 -11.84
C THR A 259 12.72 12.39 -11.65
N ASP A 260 12.04 11.78 -10.71
CA ASP A 260 12.30 10.43 -10.27
C ASP A 260 11.20 9.49 -10.78
N ILE A 261 11.59 8.46 -11.50
CA ILE A 261 10.69 7.43 -12.04
C ILE A 261 11.14 6.07 -11.55
N ILE A 262 10.24 5.34 -10.92
CA ILE A 262 10.49 4.00 -10.37
C ILE A 262 9.59 2.98 -11.04
N ARG A 263 10.21 1.96 -11.64
CA ARG A 263 9.52 0.78 -12.18
C ARG A 263 9.49 -0.35 -11.16
N ILE A 264 8.30 -0.84 -10.86
CA ILE A 264 8.11 -2.04 -10.03
C ILE A 264 7.75 -3.22 -10.91
N HIS A 265 8.57 -4.25 -10.86
CA HIS A 265 8.36 -5.50 -11.58
C HIS A 265 7.58 -6.53 -10.76
N HIS A 266 7.19 -7.61 -11.42
CA HIS A 266 6.74 -8.82 -10.75
C HIS A 266 7.82 -9.30 -9.75
N PRO A 267 7.41 -9.77 -8.57
CA PRO A 267 8.37 -10.30 -7.59
C PRO A 267 9.09 -11.54 -8.14
N ASN A 268 10.40 -11.60 -7.99
CA ASN A 268 11.19 -12.78 -8.32
C ASN A 268 10.91 -13.92 -7.32
N THR A 269 11.49 -15.10 -7.56
CA THR A 269 11.24 -16.29 -6.72
C THR A 269 11.63 -16.06 -5.27
N LEU A 270 12.76 -15.40 -5.01
CA LEU A 270 13.22 -15.08 -3.65
C LEU A 270 12.25 -14.13 -2.95
N THR A 271 11.89 -13.03 -3.61
CA THR A 271 10.91 -12.06 -3.09
C THR A 271 9.56 -12.74 -2.79
N ARG A 272 9.10 -13.69 -3.63
CA ARG A 272 7.88 -14.44 -3.37
C ARG A 272 8.00 -15.36 -2.15
N LYS A 273 9.16 -15.99 -1.94
CA LYS A 273 9.44 -16.81 -0.75
C LYS A 273 9.42 -15.95 0.52
N GLU A 274 10.15 -14.83 0.51
CA GLU A 274 10.22 -13.93 1.67
C GLU A 274 8.87 -13.32 2.01
N ARG A 275 8.07 -12.92 1.03
CA ARG A 275 6.69 -12.45 1.25
C ARG A 275 5.81 -13.51 1.90
N ARG A 276 5.97 -14.78 1.55
CA ARG A 276 5.23 -15.87 2.22
C ARG A 276 5.71 -16.06 3.65
N LYS A 277 7.00 -16.06 3.86
CA LYS A 277 7.57 -16.15 5.21
C LYS A 277 7.02 -15.04 6.12
N GLU A 278 6.95 -13.81 5.61
CA GLU A 278 6.40 -12.68 6.35
C GLU A 278 4.88 -12.83 6.57
N ARG A 279 4.13 -13.20 5.54
CA ARG A 279 2.67 -13.32 5.63
C ARG A 279 2.19 -14.53 6.43
N LEU A 280 2.99 -15.57 6.52
CA LEU A 280 2.72 -16.80 7.29
C LEU A 280 3.45 -16.81 8.64
N ILE A 281 3.86 -15.64 9.15
CA ILE A 281 4.66 -15.54 10.40
C ILE A 281 3.95 -16.13 11.62
N ASN A 282 2.62 -16.18 11.61
CA ASN A 282 1.80 -16.72 12.68
C ASN A 282 1.32 -18.16 12.40
N VAL A 283 1.83 -18.81 11.36
CA VAL A 283 1.51 -20.19 10.97
C VAL A 283 2.73 -21.06 11.16
N ASP A 284 2.57 -22.20 11.82
CA ASP A 284 3.61 -23.21 11.86
C ASP A 284 3.64 -23.98 10.54
N ILE A 285 4.82 -24.17 9.97
CA ILE A 285 5.02 -24.84 8.68
C ILE A 285 5.64 -26.20 8.94
N GLU A 286 4.94 -27.25 8.50
CA GLU A 286 5.36 -28.64 8.71
C GLU A 286 6.72 -28.95 8.09
N ASP A 287 6.93 -28.48 6.86
CA ASP A 287 8.13 -28.71 6.07
C ASP A 287 8.73 -27.37 5.60
N PRO A 288 9.96 -27.01 6.03
CA PRO A 288 10.61 -25.77 5.60
C PRO A 288 10.75 -25.60 4.10
N THR A 289 10.83 -26.71 3.31
CA THR A 289 10.94 -26.67 1.84
C THR A 289 9.63 -26.24 1.18
N LEU A 290 8.51 -26.32 1.88
CA LEU A 290 7.19 -25.95 1.37
C LEU A 290 7.13 -24.51 0.86
N LEU A 291 7.85 -23.59 1.51
CA LEU A 291 7.92 -22.19 1.05
C LEU A 291 8.65 -22.05 -0.28
N ASP A 292 9.69 -22.83 -0.50
CA ASP A 292 10.44 -22.86 -1.77
C ASP A 292 9.60 -23.44 -2.91
N ASP A 293 8.91 -24.52 -2.65
CA ASP A 293 8.03 -25.18 -3.63
C ASP A 293 6.87 -24.25 -4.02
N LEU A 294 6.25 -23.60 -3.05
CA LEU A 294 5.20 -22.60 -3.30
C LEU A 294 5.75 -21.39 -4.07
N ALA A 295 6.97 -20.95 -3.77
CA ALA A 295 7.58 -19.82 -4.48
C ALA A 295 7.87 -20.15 -5.94
N LYS A 296 8.34 -21.37 -6.23
CA LYS A 296 8.55 -21.88 -7.60
C LYS A 296 7.21 -22.03 -8.35
N ALA A 297 6.23 -22.67 -7.72
CA ALA A 297 4.93 -22.94 -8.30
C ALA A 297 4.09 -21.70 -8.64
N THR A 298 4.42 -20.55 -8.09
CA THR A 298 3.74 -19.28 -8.32
C THR A 298 4.62 -18.30 -9.12
N HIS A 299 5.43 -18.83 -10.03
CA HIS A 299 6.17 -18.00 -10.99
C HIS A 299 5.22 -17.05 -11.72
N GLY A 300 5.62 -15.78 -11.89
CA GLY A 300 4.81 -14.77 -12.57
C GLY A 300 3.70 -14.11 -11.72
N PHE A 301 3.43 -14.59 -10.50
CA PHE A 301 2.40 -13.97 -9.66
C PHE A 301 2.82 -12.58 -9.21
N VAL A 302 1.90 -11.61 -9.31
CA VAL A 302 2.02 -10.29 -8.70
C VAL A 302 1.92 -10.39 -7.18
N SER A 303 2.42 -9.38 -6.47
CA SER A 303 2.45 -9.36 -5.00
C SER A 303 1.08 -9.53 -4.33
N LYS A 304 0.02 -8.96 -4.92
CA LYS A 304 -1.36 -9.15 -4.45
C LYS A 304 -1.77 -10.62 -4.52
N LYS A 305 -1.52 -11.30 -5.65
CA LYS A 305 -1.85 -12.70 -5.82
C LYS A 305 -1.09 -13.59 -4.83
N VAL A 306 0.20 -13.29 -4.55
CA VAL A 306 0.97 -13.96 -3.50
C VAL A 306 0.31 -13.78 -2.14
N SER A 307 -0.16 -12.58 -1.81
CA SER A 307 -0.86 -12.30 -0.55
C SER A 307 -2.20 -13.04 -0.46
N ASP A 308 -2.95 -13.14 -1.56
CA ASP A 308 -4.23 -13.86 -1.59
C ASP A 308 -4.02 -15.38 -1.37
N VAL A 309 -2.98 -15.94 -1.98
CA VAL A 309 -2.56 -17.32 -1.70
C VAL A 309 -2.21 -17.51 -0.23
N CYS A 310 -1.44 -16.59 0.38
CA CYS A 310 -1.11 -16.67 1.81
C CYS A 310 -2.37 -16.57 2.69
N ARG A 311 -3.32 -15.70 2.34
CA ARG A 311 -4.60 -15.59 3.08
C ARG A 311 -5.39 -16.90 3.01
N SER A 312 -5.45 -17.53 1.84
CA SER A 312 -6.11 -18.83 1.67
C SER A 312 -5.39 -19.93 2.44
N LEU A 313 -4.04 -19.93 2.48
CA LEU A 313 -3.24 -20.86 3.28
C LEU A 313 -3.51 -20.66 4.78
N ASN A 314 -3.56 -19.44 5.27
CA ASN A 314 -3.91 -19.14 6.66
C ASN A 314 -5.31 -19.67 7.03
N LYS A 315 -6.32 -19.43 6.19
CA LYS A 315 -7.67 -19.96 6.41
C LYS A 315 -7.66 -21.50 6.51
N ARG A 316 -6.97 -22.18 5.60
CA ARG A 316 -6.91 -23.65 5.61
C ARG A 316 -6.09 -24.21 6.77
N ALA A 317 -5.06 -23.50 7.19
CA ALA A 317 -4.30 -23.85 8.39
C ALA A 317 -5.17 -23.71 9.65
N ASN A 318 -6.00 -22.67 9.73
CA ASN A 318 -6.90 -22.42 10.87
C ASN A 318 -8.00 -23.47 11.02
N ILE A 319 -8.54 -24.03 9.93
CA ILE A 319 -9.64 -25.02 9.95
C ILE A 319 -9.28 -26.31 10.72
N TYR A 320 -7.99 -26.64 10.86
CA TYR A 320 -7.54 -27.93 11.41
C TYR A 320 -6.63 -27.76 12.64
N GLN A 321 -6.94 -26.85 13.53
CA GLN A 321 -6.02 -26.51 14.62
C GLN A 321 -5.84 -27.59 15.68
N GLY A 322 -6.85 -28.41 15.95
CA GLY A 322 -6.81 -29.33 17.08
C GLY A 322 -6.32 -28.63 18.35
N ASP A 323 -5.45 -29.27 19.13
CA ASP A 323 -4.85 -28.72 20.37
C ASP A 323 -3.65 -27.80 20.12
N ARG A 324 -3.34 -27.42 18.88
CA ARG A 324 -2.20 -26.56 18.59
C ARG A 324 -2.46 -25.10 18.90
N VAL A 325 -1.50 -24.45 19.49
CA VAL A 325 -1.55 -23.00 19.78
C VAL A 325 -1.51 -22.18 18.50
N ARG A 326 -0.76 -22.63 17.47
CA ARG A 326 -0.71 -22.01 16.15
C ARG A 326 -1.21 -22.95 15.06
N PRO A 327 -1.87 -22.42 14.02
CA PRO A 327 -2.28 -23.25 12.90
C PRO A 327 -1.08 -23.87 12.19
N LEU A 328 -1.21 -25.14 11.77
CA LEU A 328 -0.19 -25.86 11.01
C LEU A 328 -0.57 -25.91 9.53
N LEU A 329 0.35 -25.47 8.67
CA LEU A 329 0.25 -25.64 7.23
C LEU A 329 0.96 -26.92 6.80
N THR A 330 0.21 -27.91 6.28
CA THR A 330 0.72 -29.13 5.71
C THR A 330 0.89 -29.02 4.18
N ARG A 331 1.71 -29.90 3.58
CA ARG A 331 1.92 -29.96 2.14
C ARG A 331 0.61 -30.18 1.38
N GLU A 332 -0.23 -31.11 1.82
CA GLU A 332 -1.52 -31.40 1.20
C GLU A 332 -2.44 -30.17 1.13
N ARG A 333 -2.51 -29.39 2.23
CA ARG A 333 -3.31 -28.15 2.27
C ARG A 333 -2.75 -27.08 1.34
N ALA A 334 -1.43 -26.95 1.28
CA ALA A 334 -0.76 -26.02 0.38
C ALA A 334 -1.01 -26.35 -1.09
N GLU A 335 -0.96 -27.63 -1.46
CA GLU A 335 -1.24 -28.08 -2.83
C GLU A 335 -2.69 -27.82 -3.26
N LYS A 336 -3.65 -28.01 -2.35
CA LYS A 336 -5.05 -27.70 -2.63
C LYS A 336 -5.25 -26.21 -2.90
N VAL A 337 -4.65 -25.33 -2.07
CA VAL A 337 -4.72 -23.87 -2.29
C VAL A 337 -4.07 -23.47 -3.62
N ARG A 338 -2.95 -24.08 -3.98
CA ARG A 338 -2.27 -23.81 -5.26
C ARG A 338 -3.15 -24.12 -6.48
N LYS A 339 -3.91 -25.23 -6.42
CA LYS A 339 -4.87 -25.62 -7.47
C LYS A 339 -6.02 -24.61 -7.60
N ASP A 340 -6.46 -24.03 -6.48
CA ASP A 340 -7.55 -23.04 -6.45
C ASP A 340 -7.12 -21.65 -6.99
N HIS A 341 -5.80 -21.42 -7.18
CA HIS A 341 -5.24 -20.16 -7.66
C HIS A 341 -4.36 -20.36 -8.91
N PRO A 342 -4.94 -20.62 -10.08
CA PRO A 342 -4.18 -20.78 -11.31
C PRO A 342 -3.50 -19.46 -11.72
N TYR A 343 -2.35 -19.61 -12.41
CA TYR A 343 -1.64 -18.47 -12.97
C TYR A 343 -2.29 -18.03 -14.29
N VAL A 344 -2.55 -16.74 -14.40
CA VAL A 344 -2.95 -16.07 -15.66
C VAL A 344 -1.88 -15.03 -15.97
N PRO A 345 -1.14 -15.13 -17.10
CA PRO A 345 -0.16 -14.13 -17.50
C PRO A 345 -0.82 -12.76 -17.76
N ASP A 346 -0.19 -11.69 -17.27
CA ASP A 346 -0.54 -10.33 -17.65
C ASP A 346 0.49 -9.85 -18.69
N THR A 347 0.10 -9.84 -19.96
CA THR A 347 0.99 -9.48 -21.07
C THR A 347 0.87 -8.01 -21.47
N THR A 348 -0.24 -7.34 -21.13
CA THR A 348 -0.56 -5.99 -21.63
C THR A 348 0.34 -4.90 -21.03
N PHE A 349 0.74 -5.03 -19.78
CA PHE A 349 1.59 -4.05 -19.11
C PHE A 349 2.97 -3.90 -19.77
N LYS A 350 3.54 -5.00 -20.30
CA LYS A 350 4.90 -4.97 -20.84
C LYS A 350 5.03 -4.03 -22.04
N GLU A 351 4.09 -4.11 -22.97
CA GLU A 351 4.07 -3.30 -24.18
C GLU A 351 3.89 -1.81 -23.85
N GLY A 352 2.93 -1.48 -22.99
CA GLY A 352 2.70 -0.11 -22.54
C GLY A 352 3.87 0.50 -21.78
N ALA A 353 4.55 -0.29 -20.95
CA ALA A 353 5.75 0.17 -20.25
C ALA A 353 6.92 0.45 -21.21
N GLU A 354 7.12 -0.38 -22.25
CA GLU A 354 8.15 -0.15 -23.28
C GLU A 354 7.84 1.11 -24.12
N GLU A 355 6.56 1.33 -24.47
CA GLU A 355 6.13 2.55 -25.16
C GLU A 355 6.42 3.80 -24.33
N PHE A 356 6.00 3.78 -23.06
CA PHE A 356 6.24 4.87 -22.12
C PHE A 356 7.72 5.19 -21.98
N GLU A 357 8.56 4.18 -21.76
CA GLU A 357 10.00 4.36 -21.58
C GLU A 357 10.69 4.91 -22.82
N LYS A 358 10.24 4.56 -24.04
CA LYS A 358 10.74 5.12 -25.30
C LYS A 358 10.33 6.59 -25.49
N SER A 359 9.22 7.01 -24.91
CA SER A 359 8.71 8.38 -25.00
C SER A 359 9.33 9.35 -23.98
N LEU A 360 10.08 8.83 -22.99
CA LEU A 360 10.73 9.66 -21.97
C LEU A 360 11.89 10.49 -22.55
N PRO A 361 12.11 11.70 -22.02
CA PRO A 361 13.30 12.49 -22.33
C PRO A 361 14.59 11.73 -22.01
N SER A 362 15.63 11.88 -22.85
CA SER A 362 16.89 11.12 -22.73
C SER A 362 17.67 11.36 -21.43
N ASN A 363 17.41 12.45 -20.74
CA ASN A 363 18.00 12.81 -19.45
C ASN A 363 17.29 12.20 -18.25
N ILE A 364 16.13 11.57 -18.45
CA ILE A 364 15.36 10.94 -17.39
C ILE A 364 15.78 9.49 -17.23
N LYS A 365 16.13 9.11 -16.00
CA LYS A 365 16.49 7.73 -15.65
C LYS A 365 15.32 7.04 -14.97
N VAL A 366 15.01 5.84 -15.43
CA VAL A 366 14.05 4.95 -14.78
C VAL A 366 14.81 4.01 -13.86
N PHE A 367 14.53 4.06 -12.57
CA PHE A 367 15.06 3.13 -11.58
C PHE A 367 14.23 1.86 -11.55
N GLY A 368 14.94 0.74 -11.36
CA GLY A 368 14.25 -0.52 -11.25
C GLY A 368 14.00 -1.24 -12.58
N LYS A 369 14.69 -0.86 -13.63
CA LYS A 369 14.68 -1.64 -14.90
C LYS A 369 15.23 -3.04 -14.71
#